data_418f3ecaf4160f6badfa7eaa55bc2414
#
_entry.id   418f3ecaf4160f6badfa7eaa55bc2414
#
_cell.length_a   1.000
_cell.length_b   1.000
_cell.length_c   1.000
_cell.angle_alpha   90.00
_cell.angle_beta   90.00
_cell.angle_gamma   90.00
#
_symmetry.space_group_name_H-M   'P 1'
#
loop_
_entity.id
_entity.type
_entity.pdbx_description
1 polymer ?
#
loop_
_entity_poly.entity_id
_entity_poly.type
_entity_poly.pdbx_seq_one_letter_code
_entity_poly.pdbx_strand_id
1 'polypeptide(L)'
;MSDPFINMYSDTVTRPTPEMRQAIAEAECGDDMSGDDPTVNRLEAMVAERLEKEAAVFACSGTQSNQMGVRTHCQPGDELLIADTGHIANFEAGGPAVLSGVTCRLLPGENGMIDVDDLEGKLRADNQHLCRTRLVCVENTTNAGGGRPWSLDQLDRVGQWAHENGLKTHVDGARLFNACVAGGYTAAEATRHYDTVSICFSKGLGCPMGSILVGSAEDMAVARRSRKLFGGALRQAGIVAAAAVYALDHHVDRMADDHANARAFAEALAEHDGIRIDPEDVESNLVFFEIEPEIGDATQLATKALEMGVKVGASGAHRLRACTHLDVDREQVLEAAAIIGRCVEAGVGDLVGSATGPYSRG
;
A
#
# COMPACT_ATOMS: atom_id res chain seq x y z
N MET A 1 -12.72 -19.52 11.94
CA MET A 1 -14.09 -19.45 11.39
C MET A 1 -13.94 -18.79 10.04
N SER A 2 -14.45 -19.41 8.97
CA SER A 2 -14.52 -18.81 7.63
C SER A 2 -15.45 -17.59 7.66
N ASP A 3 -15.17 -16.57 6.85
CA ASP A 3 -16.11 -15.48 6.68
C ASP A 3 -17.41 -16.02 6.08
N PRO A 4 -18.56 -15.43 6.43
CA PRO A 4 -19.85 -15.83 5.85
C PRO A 4 -20.00 -15.38 4.39
N PHE A 5 -19.00 -14.71 3.82
CA PHE A 5 -18.96 -14.16 2.48
C PHE A 5 -17.54 -14.24 1.91
N ILE A 6 -17.42 -14.21 0.58
CA ILE A 6 -16.16 -14.04 -0.13
C ILE A 6 -15.70 -12.60 0.05
N ASN A 7 -14.61 -12.41 0.79
CA ASN A 7 -14.15 -11.08 1.20
C ASN A 7 -13.06 -10.55 0.27
N MET A 8 -13.43 -9.79 -0.71
CA MET A 8 -12.51 -9.12 -1.65
C MET A 8 -12.44 -7.59 -1.39
N TYR A 9 -12.70 -7.16 -0.15
CA TYR A 9 -12.75 -5.74 0.19
C TYR A 9 -11.37 -5.06 0.16
N SER A 10 -10.36 -5.74 0.73
CA SER A 10 -8.98 -5.25 0.83
C SER A 10 -8.06 -6.37 1.29
N ASP A 11 -6.79 -6.33 0.91
CA ASP A 11 -5.73 -7.17 1.48
C ASP A 11 -5.44 -6.87 2.97
N THR A 12 -5.99 -5.79 3.51
CA THR A 12 -5.91 -5.47 4.95
C THR A 12 -6.81 -6.35 5.83
N VAL A 13 -7.67 -7.18 5.24
CA VAL A 13 -8.54 -8.12 5.98
C VAL A 13 -7.89 -9.49 6.16
N THR A 14 -6.71 -9.71 5.58
CA THR A 14 -5.96 -10.97 5.68
C THR A 14 -5.69 -11.36 7.11
N ARG A 15 -5.70 -12.68 7.35
CA ARG A 15 -5.49 -13.27 8.68
C ARG A 15 -4.20 -14.09 8.70
N PRO A 16 -3.47 -14.07 9.83
CA PRO A 16 -2.30 -14.93 9.98
C PRO A 16 -2.66 -16.41 9.79
N THR A 17 -1.89 -17.08 8.92
CA THR A 17 -2.03 -18.54 8.71
C THR A 17 -1.72 -19.32 10.01
N PRO A 18 -2.11 -20.60 10.10
CA PRO A 18 -1.76 -21.43 11.26
C PRO A 18 -0.25 -21.46 11.52
N GLU A 19 0.57 -21.57 10.49
CA GLU A 19 2.04 -21.59 10.56
C GLU A 19 2.60 -20.25 11.04
N MET A 20 2.06 -19.14 10.52
CA MET A 20 2.42 -17.81 11.00
C MET A 20 2.05 -17.61 12.47
N ARG A 21 0.87 -18.11 12.91
CA ARG A 21 0.46 -18.08 14.32
C ARG A 21 1.40 -18.89 15.21
N GLN A 22 1.89 -20.02 14.71
CA GLN A 22 2.91 -20.82 15.41
C GLN A 22 4.22 -20.03 15.56
N ALA A 23 4.68 -19.39 14.47
CA ALA A 23 5.87 -18.52 14.52
C ALA A 23 5.73 -17.36 15.52
N ILE A 24 4.54 -16.76 15.61
CA ILE A 24 4.21 -15.73 16.61
C ILE A 24 4.30 -16.30 18.05
N ALA A 25 3.74 -17.49 18.26
CA ALA A 25 3.69 -18.13 19.59
C ALA A 25 5.07 -18.58 20.10
N GLU A 26 5.98 -18.91 19.18
CA GLU A 26 7.34 -19.39 19.48
C GLU A 26 8.39 -18.28 19.39
N ALA A 27 7.98 -17.02 19.14
CA ALA A 27 8.89 -15.90 18.95
C ALA A 27 9.79 -15.68 20.18
N GLU A 28 11.09 -15.63 19.97
CA GLU A 28 12.03 -15.18 20.97
C GLU A 28 11.95 -13.65 21.09
N CYS A 29 11.81 -13.15 22.31
CA CYS A 29 11.57 -11.73 22.59
C CYS A 29 12.57 -11.15 23.58
N GLY A 30 12.85 -9.86 23.42
CA GLY A 30 13.58 -9.04 24.35
C GLY A 30 13.01 -7.62 24.40
N ASP A 31 13.66 -6.65 25.01
CA ASP A 31 13.22 -5.27 25.02
C ASP A 31 13.70 -4.55 23.73
N ASP A 32 12.80 -4.34 22.75
CA ASP A 32 13.10 -3.59 21.52
C ASP A 32 13.63 -2.17 21.79
N MET A 33 13.21 -1.54 22.88
CA MET A 33 13.70 -0.21 23.25
C MET A 33 15.18 -0.19 23.63
N SER A 34 15.68 -1.29 24.16
CA SER A 34 17.10 -1.48 24.49
C SER A 34 17.90 -2.11 23.35
N GLY A 35 17.23 -2.49 22.24
CA GLY A 35 17.84 -3.21 21.13
C GLY A 35 18.09 -4.69 21.42
N ASP A 36 17.45 -5.24 22.45
CA ASP A 36 17.68 -6.60 22.96
C ASP A 36 16.67 -7.62 22.38
N ASP A 37 15.69 -7.19 21.58
CA ASP A 37 14.72 -8.12 20.97
C ASP A 37 15.32 -8.81 19.74
N PRO A 38 15.65 -10.11 19.82
CA PRO A 38 16.38 -10.79 18.75
C PRO A 38 15.54 -10.95 17.47
N THR A 39 14.22 -11.09 17.62
CA THR A 39 13.34 -11.26 16.45
C THR A 39 13.15 -9.94 15.71
N VAL A 40 13.02 -8.82 16.42
CA VAL A 40 13.00 -7.48 15.78
C VAL A 40 14.32 -7.20 15.08
N ASN A 41 15.45 -7.46 15.76
CA ASN A 41 16.77 -7.26 15.17
C ASN A 41 16.98 -8.11 13.90
N ARG A 42 16.51 -9.37 13.92
CA ARG A 42 16.54 -10.24 12.74
C ARG A 42 15.69 -9.67 11.61
N LEU A 43 14.46 -9.23 11.89
CA LEU A 43 13.57 -8.65 10.88
C LEU A 43 14.18 -7.40 10.24
N GLU A 44 14.71 -6.49 11.07
CA GLU A 44 15.33 -5.25 10.59
C GLU A 44 16.54 -5.55 9.68
N ALA A 45 17.39 -6.51 10.08
CA ALA A 45 18.51 -6.95 9.27
C ALA A 45 18.09 -7.59 7.95
N MET A 46 17.09 -8.50 7.97
CA MET A 46 16.57 -9.18 6.76
C MET A 46 16.04 -8.20 5.73
N VAL A 47 15.30 -7.17 6.17
CA VAL A 47 14.72 -6.21 5.23
C VAL A 47 15.76 -5.23 4.71
N ALA A 48 16.68 -4.77 5.56
CA ALA A 48 17.82 -3.95 5.14
C ALA A 48 18.65 -4.67 4.06
N GLU A 49 18.97 -5.96 4.27
CA GLU A 49 19.69 -6.80 3.29
C GLU A 49 18.91 -6.93 1.98
N ARG A 50 17.59 -7.24 2.03
CA ARG A 50 16.75 -7.40 0.81
C ARG A 50 16.65 -6.12 -0.04
N LEU A 51 16.80 -4.95 0.57
CA LEU A 51 16.76 -3.65 -0.12
C LEU A 51 18.16 -3.06 -0.37
N GLU A 52 19.22 -3.77 0.02
CA GLU A 52 20.61 -3.28 -0.04
C GLU A 52 20.76 -1.90 0.62
N LYS A 53 20.10 -1.72 1.78
CA LYS A 53 20.18 -0.52 2.62
C LYS A 53 20.93 -0.84 3.93
N GLU A 54 21.36 0.21 4.63
CA GLU A 54 22.22 0.06 5.81
C GLU A 54 21.47 -0.38 7.07
N ALA A 55 20.21 0.05 7.23
CA ALA A 55 19.44 -0.19 8.45
C ALA A 55 17.94 -0.12 8.21
N ALA A 56 17.17 -0.66 9.17
CA ALA A 56 15.73 -0.59 9.19
C ALA A 56 15.18 -0.30 10.59
N VAL A 57 13.93 0.13 10.68
CA VAL A 57 13.19 0.36 11.93
C VAL A 57 11.81 -0.22 11.82
N PHE A 58 11.51 -1.23 12.65
CA PHE A 58 10.17 -1.82 12.75
C PHE A 58 9.16 -0.79 13.29
N ALA A 59 7.98 -0.75 12.71
CA ALA A 59 6.89 0.16 13.03
C ALA A 59 5.56 -0.58 13.20
N CYS A 60 4.60 0.01 13.93
CA CYS A 60 3.30 -0.61 14.18
C CYS A 60 2.38 -0.65 12.96
N SER A 61 2.53 0.31 12.04
CA SER A 61 1.65 0.47 10.87
C SER A 61 2.36 1.18 9.72
N GLY A 62 1.81 1.03 8.50
CA GLY A 62 2.29 1.74 7.31
C GLY A 62 2.25 3.26 7.46
N THR A 63 1.15 3.80 8.02
CA THR A 63 1.06 5.22 8.33
C THR A 63 2.20 5.69 9.24
N GLN A 64 2.51 4.92 10.28
CA GLN A 64 3.63 5.28 11.16
C GLN A 64 4.96 5.29 10.42
N SER A 65 5.25 4.27 9.60
CA SER A 65 6.52 4.21 8.86
C SER A 65 6.63 5.31 7.80
N ASN A 66 5.55 5.64 7.09
CA ASN A 66 5.50 6.76 6.16
C ASN A 66 5.75 8.09 6.89
N GLN A 67 5.06 8.33 8.01
CA GLN A 67 5.25 9.56 8.78
C GLN A 67 6.63 9.67 9.41
N MET A 68 7.27 8.54 9.76
CA MET A 68 8.69 8.50 10.16
C MET A 68 9.59 8.91 8.98
N GLY A 69 9.33 8.41 7.76
CA GLY A 69 10.07 8.80 6.55
C GLY A 69 9.95 10.29 6.25
N VAL A 70 8.74 10.83 6.25
CA VAL A 70 8.51 12.28 6.07
C VAL A 70 9.24 13.10 7.14
N ARG A 71 9.12 12.70 8.41
CA ARG A 71 9.77 13.40 9.53
C ARG A 71 11.30 13.34 9.49
N THR A 72 11.85 12.28 8.91
CA THR A 72 13.31 12.10 8.76
C THR A 72 13.89 13.12 7.80
N HIS A 73 13.18 13.43 6.72
CA HIS A 73 13.71 14.26 5.63
C HIS A 73 13.23 15.71 5.66
N CYS A 74 12.14 16.01 6.37
CA CYS A 74 11.52 17.33 6.37
C CYS A 74 11.52 17.98 7.75
N GLN A 75 11.56 19.32 7.74
CA GLN A 75 11.38 20.17 8.90
C GLN A 75 10.02 20.91 8.80
N PRO A 76 9.47 21.42 9.92
CA PRO A 76 8.29 22.25 9.86
C PRO A 76 8.46 23.45 8.90
N GLY A 77 7.48 23.63 8.00
CA GLY A 77 7.51 24.65 6.95
C GLY A 77 8.10 24.16 5.61
N ASP A 78 8.57 22.92 5.52
CA ASP A 78 8.98 22.32 4.26
C ASP A 78 7.78 21.80 3.45
N GLU A 79 8.03 21.44 2.20
CA GLU A 79 7.06 20.88 1.25
C GLU A 79 7.55 19.54 0.71
N LEU A 80 6.65 18.57 0.60
CA LEU A 80 6.88 17.34 -0.17
C LEU A 80 6.06 17.35 -1.47
N LEU A 81 6.61 16.72 -2.52
CA LEU A 81 5.95 16.46 -3.81
C LEU A 81 5.43 15.02 -3.82
N ILE A 82 4.19 14.83 -4.24
CA ILE A 82 3.54 13.52 -4.28
C ILE A 82 2.42 13.51 -5.33
N ALA A 83 2.14 12.35 -5.94
CA ALA A 83 0.97 12.20 -6.79
C ALA A 83 -0.33 12.56 -6.04
N ASP A 84 -1.31 13.13 -6.72
CA ASP A 84 -2.58 13.60 -6.15
C ASP A 84 -3.41 12.45 -5.53
N THR A 85 -3.14 11.20 -5.94
CA THR A 85 -3.74 9.98 -5.38
C THR A 85 -2.95 9.36 -4.22
N GLY A 86 -1.74 9.88 -3.93
CA GLY A 86 -0.81 9.29 -2.96
C GLY A 86 -1.39 9.16 -1.55
N HIS A 87 -1.17 8.01 -0.92
CA HIS A 87 -1.73 7.64 0.38
C HIS A 87 -1.30 8.59 1.50
N ILE A 88 -0.02 8.97 1.54
CA ILE A 88 0.55 9.88 2.56
C ILE A 88 -0.22 11.20 2.64
N ALA A 89 -0.65 11.73 1.49
CA ALA A 89 -1.34 13.01 1.41
C ALA A 89 -2.86 12.90 1.72
N ASN A 90 -3.49 11.77 1.36
CA ASN A 90 -4.96 11.66 1.34
C ASN A 90 -5.54 10.80 2.46
N PHE A 91 -4.80 9.76 2.95
CA PHE A 91 -5.38 8.71 3.79
C PHE A 91 -4.65 8.48 5.12
N GLU A 92 -3.84 9.45 5.56
CA GLU A 92 -3.08 9.39 6.81
C GLU A 92 -3.50 10.50 7.80
N ALA A 93 -4.78 10.86 7.78
CA ALA A 93 -5.39 11.81 8.72
C ALA A 93 -4.66 13.17 8.83
N GLY A 94 -4.05 13.65 7.72
CA GLY A 94 -3.28 14.88 7.73
C GLY A 94 -1.91 14.74 8.42
N GLY A 95 -1.39 13.51 8.50
CA GLY A 95 -0.13 13.17 9.17
C GLY A 95 1.04 14.09 8.86
N PRO A 96 1.37 14.40 7.59
CA PRO A 96 2.49 15.30 7.27
C PRO A 96 2.37 16.68 7.94
N ALA A 97 1.17 17.24 7.97
CA ALA A 97 0.93 18.54 8.61
C ALA A 97 1.00 18.46 10.15
N VAL A 98 0.33 17.46 10.74
CA VAL A 98 0.20 17.35 12.21
C VAL A 98 1.50 16.89 12.86
N LEU A 99 2.19 15.90 12.27
CA LEU A 99 3.35 15.27 12.89
C LEU A 99 4.68 15.93 12.48
N SER A 100 4.73 16.54 11.29
CA SER A 100 5.97 17.08 10.73
C SER A 100 5.89 18.55 10.33
N GLY A 101 4.69 19.17 10.33
CA GLY A 101 4.49 20.55 9.90
C GLY A 101 4.78 20.76 8.40
N VAL A 102 4.56 19.74 7.59
CA VAL A 102 4.93 19.67 6.16
C VAL A 102 3.70 19.88 5.29
N THR A 103 3.86 20.66 4.22
CA THR A 103 2.85 20.86 3.20
C THR A 103 2.99 19.80 2.11
N CYS A 104 1.88 19.14 1.72
CA CYS A 104 1.86 18.26 0.57
C CYS A 104 1.50 19.06 -0.68
N ARG A 105 2.36 19.02 -1.70
CA ARG A 105 2.05 19.51 -3.03
C ARG A 105 1.65 18.35 -3.93
N LEU A 106 0.37 18.33 -4.27
CA LEU A 106 -0.22 17.30 -5.10
C LEU A 106 0.11 17.55 -6.58
N LEU A 107 0.59 16.52 -7.26
CA LEU A 107 0.90 16.57 -8.69
C LEU A 107 -0.04 15.63 -9.44
N PRO A 108 -0.59 16.03 -10.57
CA PRO A 108 -1.37 15.13 -11.40
C PRO A 108 -0.43 14.06 -11.97
N GLY A 109 -0.68 12.81 -11.62
CA GLY A 109 0.07 11.68 -12.14
C GLY A 109 -0.84 10.72 -12.89
N GLU A 110 -0.37 10.10 -13.94
CA GLU A 110 -1.11 9.07 -14.64
C GLU A 110 -1.15 7.79 -13.78
N ASN A 111 -2.34 7.28 -13.47
CA ASN A 111 -2.53 6.11 -12.60
C ASN A 111 -1.81 6.22 -11.23
N GLY A 112 -1.67 7.45 -10.71
CA GLY A 112 -0.99 7.70 -9.45
C GLY A 112 0.54 7.69 -9.52
N MET A 113 1.11 7.62 -10.73
CA MET A 113 2.53 7.71 -11.00
C MET A 113 2.87 9.10 -11.55
N ILE A 114 3.95 9.68 -11.05
CA ILE A 114 4.52 10.95 -11.55
C ILE A 114 5.79 10.65 -12.33
N ASP A 115 6.12 11.48 -13.30
CA ASP A 115 7.40 11.40 -14.01
C ASP A 115 8.15 12.73 -13.89
N VAL A 116 9.34 12.80 -14.47
CA VAL A 116 10.19 14.00 -14.46
C VAL A 116 9.46 15.21 -15.03
N ASP A 117 8.69 15.05 -16.10
CA ASP A 117 7.89 16.13 -16.70
C ASP A 117 6.87 16.73 -15.72
N ASP A 118 6.33 15.93 -14.80
CA ASP A 118 5.43 16.40 -13.76
C ASP A 118 6.15 17.17 -12.65
N LEU A 119 7.42 16.89 -12.44
CA LEU A 119 8.29 17.48 -11.42
C LEU A 119 8.99 18.76 -11.89
N GLU A 120 9.26 18.89 -13.20
CA GLU A 120 9.91 20.07 -13.75
C GLU A 120 9.15 21.34 -13.44
N GLY A 121 9.88 22.39 -13.03
CA GLY A 121 9.29 23.68 -12.65
C GLY A 121 8.46 23.65 -11.34
N LYS A 122 8.46 22.55 -10.60
CA LYS A 122 7.74 22.45 -9.31
C LYS A 122 8.61 22.82 -8.11
N LEU A 123 9.92 22.89 -8.26
CA LEU A 123 10.80 23.35 -7.18
C LEU A 123 10.52 24.81 -6.84
N ARG A 124 10.40 25.08 -5.57
CA ARG A 124 10.24 26.45 -5.11
C ARG A 124 11.60 27.16 -5.09
N ALA A 125 11.60 28.42 -5.54
CA ALA A 125 12.78 29.26 -5.41
C ALA A 125 13.15 29.47 -3.93
N ASP A 126 14.44 29.60 -3.64
CA ASP A 126 14.89 29.98 -2.29
C ASP A 126 14.51 31.44 -2.02
N ASN A 127 13.38 31.61 -1.36
CA ASN A 127 12.74 32.90 -1.13
C ASN A 127 11.98 32.86 0.21
N GLN A 128 12.10 33.91 1.01
CA GLN A 128 11.45 34.00 2.33
C GLN A 128 9.91 33.87 2.32
N HIS A 129 9.26 34.03 1.18
CA HIS A 129 7.80 33.91 1.02
C HIS A 129 7.33 32.49 0.68
N LEU A 130 8.26 31.56 0.44
CA LEU A 130 7.95 30.22 -0.07
C LEU A 130 8.45 29.15 0.91
N CYS A 131 7.68 28.06 1.05
CA CYS A 131 8.20 26.85 1.70
C CYS A 131 9.31 26.21 0.84
N ARG A 132 10.19 25.45 1.47
CA ARG A 132 11.26 24.75 0.75
C ARG A 132 10.76 23.39 0.30
N THR A 133 10.89 23.08 -0.97
CA THR A 133 10.67 21.73 -1.48
C THR A 133 11.82 20.83 -1.02
N ARG A 134 11.53 19.72 -0.34
CA ARG A 134 12.55 18.88 0.29
C ARG A 134 12.47 17.41 -0.05
N LEU A 135 11.28 16.90 -0.34
CA LEU A 135 11.04 15.46 -0.46
C LEU A 135 10.18 15.16 -1.68
N VAL A 136 10.54 14.12 -2.42
CA VAL A 136 9.68 13.48 -3.42
C VAL A 136 9.21 12.15 -2.86
N CYS A 137 7.89 11.94 -2.82
CA CYS A 137 7.26 10.69 -2.41
C CYS A 137 6.64 9.98 -3.61
N VAL A 138 6.91 8.70 -3.76
CA VAL A 138 6.25 7.80 -4.72
C VAL A 138 5.56 6.67 -3.99
N GLU A 139 4.52 6.06 -4.59
CA GLU A 139 3.77 4.94 -4.02
C GLU A 139 3.83 3.74 -4.96
N ASN A 140 4.31 2.57 -4.50
CA ASN A 140 4.48 1.38 -5.32
C ASN A 140 4.02 0.08 -4.59
N THR A 141 3.05 -0.69 -5.15
CA THR A 141 2.18 -0.30 -6.26
C THR A 141 1.29 0.87 -5.87
N THR A 142 0.82 1.63 -6.87
CA THR A 142 -0.16 2.69 -6.61
C THR A 142 -1.45 2.09 -6.03
N ASN A 143 -2.08 2.74 -5.04
CA ASN A 143 -3.32 2.25 -4.43
C ASN A 143 -4.55 2.79 -5.18
N ALA A 144 -4.88 4.07 -5.01
CA ALA A 144 -6.01 4.70 -5.69
C ALA A 144 -5.77 4.87 -7.20
N GLY A 145 -4.53 4.80 -7.65
CA GLY A 145 -4.12 4.83 -9.05
C GLY A 145 -4.34 3.51 -9.82
N GLY A 146 -4.88 2.45 -9.19
CA GLY A 146 -5.25 1.24 -9.90
C GLY A 146 -4.40 -0.01 -9.61
N GLY A 147 -3.50 0.04 -8.64
CA GLY A 147 -2.63 -1.11 -8.32
C GLY A 147 -1.45 -1.26 -9.28
N ARG A 148 -1.09 -0.19 -9.99
CA ARG A 148 -0.04 -0.21 -11.02
C ARG A 148 1.36 -0.33 -10.41
N PRO A 149 2.18 -1.29 -10.85
CA PRO A 149 3.60 -1.30 -10.54
C PRO A 149 4.33 -0.25 -11.39
N TRP A 150 5.27 0.45 -10.80
CA TRP A 150 6.16 1.34 -11.55
C TRP A 150 7.18 0.52 -12.35
N SER A 151 7.56 1.00 -13.54
CA SER A 151 8.73 0.46 -14.23
C SER A 151 10.02 0.90 -13.54
N LEU A 152 11.08 0.07 -13.60
CA LEU A 152 12.39 0.44 -13.05
C LEU A 152 12.92 1.74 -13.66
N ASP A 153 12.76 1.91 -14.98
CA ASP A 153 13.22 3.09 -15.70
C ASP A 153 12.57 4.37 -15.17
N GLN A 154 11.26 4.35 -14.88
CA GLN A 154 10.56 5.50 -14.33
C GLN A 154 10.95 5.77 -12.87
N LEU A 155 11.09 4.71 -12.04
CA LEU A 155 11.61 4.85 -10.66
C LEU A 155 13.00 5.49 -10.65
N ASP A 156 13.88 5.03 -11.55
CA ASP A 156 15.24 5.56 -11.67
C ASP A 156 15.25 7.03 -12.08
N ARG A 157 14.50 7.39 -13.14
CA ARG A 157 14.42 8.77 -13.60
C ARG A 157 13.96 9.73 -12.50
N VAL A 158 12.88 9.37 -11.80
CA VAL A 158 12.32 10.20 -10.72
C VAL A 158 13.28 10.32 -9.54
N GLY A 159 13.88 9.20 -9.10
CA GLY A 159 14.82 9.21 -8.00
C GLY A 159 16.11 9.98 -8.31
N GLN A 160 16.68 9.78 -9.51
CA GLN A 160 17.87 10.51 -9.96
C GLN A 160 17.60 12.01 -10.09
N TRP A 161 16.49 12.38 -10.75
CA TRP A 161 16.09 13.78 -10.86
C TRP A 161 15.96 14.45 -9.49
N ALA A 162 15.35 13.78 -8.53
CA ALA A 162 15.21 14.33 -7.18
C ALA A 162 16.58 14.60 -6.55
N HIS A 163 17.51 13.64 -6.62
CA HIS A 163 18.86 13.80 -6.07
C HIS A 163 19.67 14.87 -6.78
N GLU A 164 19.58 14.96 -8.12
CA GLU A 164 20.25 16.01 -8.90
C GLU A 164 19.75 17.42 -8.54
N ASN A 165 18.52 17.51 -8.05
CA ASN A 165 17.91 18.75 -7.57
C ASN A 165 18.05 18.96 -6.04
N GLY A 166 18.84 18.15 -5.35
CA GLY A 166 19.12 18.28 -3.93
C GLY A 166 17.93 17.92 -3.02
N LEU A 167 16.98 17.14 -3.53
CA LEU A 167 15.84 16.63 -2.80
C LEU A 167 16.14 15.26 -2.20
N LYS A 168 15.42 14.91 -1.15
CA LYS A 168 15.31 13.56 -0.60
C LYS A 168 14.16 12.79 -1.25
N THR A 169 14.20 11.47 -1.13
CA THR A 169 13.24 10.57 -1.77
C THR A 169 12.68 9.55 -0.79
N HIS A 170 11.38 9.27 -0.89
CA HIS A 170 10.69 8.28 -0.08
C HIS A 170 9.76 7.42 -0.93
N VAL A 171 9.81 6.10 -0.73
CA VAL A 171 8.84 5.16 -1.31
C VAL A 171 7.83 4.74 -0.25
N ASP A 172 6.56 5.06 -0.47
CA ASP A 172 5.47 4.31 0.15
C ASP A 172 5.37 2.96 -0.57
N GLY A 173 6.07 1.99 -0.02
CA GLY A 173 6.12 0.61 -0.51
C GLY A 173 5.13 -0.30 0.20
N ALA A 174 3.93 0.23 0.52
CA ALA A 174 2.89 -0.56 1.20
C ALA A 174 2.56 -1.88 0.49
N ARG A 175 2.82 -1.94 -0.83
CA ARG A 175 2.72 -3.14 -1.66
C ARG A 175 3.97 -3.36 -2.54
N LEU A 176 5.14 -3.01 -2.02
CA LEU A 176 6.40 -3.11 -2.77
C LEU A 176 6.64 -4.53 -3.30
N PHE A 177 6.38 -5.57 -2.51
CA PHE A 177 6.58 -6.94 -2.97
C PHE A 177 5.57 -7.36 -4.04
N ASN A 178 4.33 -6.83 -4.03
CA ASN A 178 3.42 -6.99 -5.16
C ASN A 178 4.01 -6.35 -6.43
N ALA A 179 4.57 -5.13 -6.30
CA ALA A 179 5.22 -4.47 -7.43
C ALA A 179 6.42 -5.26 -7.96
N CYS A 180 7.25 -5.83 -7.07
CA CYS A 180 8.38 -6.67 -7.45
C CYS A 180 7.95 -7.91 -8.23
N VAL A 181 6.92 -8.61 -7.73
CA VAL A 181 6.38 -9.81 -8.40
C VAL A 181 5.76 -9.47 -9.75
N ALA A 182 5.00 -8.40 -9.84
CA ALA A 182 4.35 -7.96 -11.08
C ALA A 182 5.35 -7.43 -12.12
N GLY A 183 6.32 -6.62 -11.66
CA GLY A 183 7.31 -5.97 -12.53
C GLY A 183 8.53 -6.82 -12.85
N GLY A 184 8.71 -7.99 -12.19
CA GLY A 184 9.85 -8.88 -12.40
C GLY A 184 11.19 -8.31 -11.96
N TYR A 185 11.20 -7.45 -10.93
CA TYR A 185 12.40 -6.82 -10.38
C TYR A 185 12.51 -7.06 -8.87
N THR A 186 13.70 -6.90 -8.33
CA THR A 186 13.96 -6.99 -6.89
C THR A 186 13.57 -5.70 -6.15
N ALA A 187 13.36 -5.81 -4.84
CA ALA A 187 13.12 -4.63 -4.01
C ALA A 187 14.32 -3.67 -3.99
N ALA A 188 15.55 -4.22 -4.04
CA ALA A 188 16.77 -3.43 -4.13
C ALA A 188 16.83 -2.62 -5.43
N GLU A 189 16.55 -3.23 -6.59
CA GLU A 189 16.49 -2.54 -7.88
C GLU A 189 15.45 -1.42 -7.87
N ALA A 190 14.24 -1.70 -7.39
CA ALA A 190 13.14 -0.73 -7.35
C ALA A 190 13.42 0.48 -6.45
N THR A 191 14.29 0.34 -5.45
CA THR A 191 14.50 1.37 -4.43
C THR A 191 15.93 1.93 -4.39
N ARG A 192 16.77 1.60 -5.38
CA ARG A 192 18.21 1.98 -5.40
C ARG A 192 18.44 3.49 -5.34
N HIS A 193 17.54 4.29 -5.91
CA HIS A 193 17.60 5.76 -5.92
C HIS A 193 16.67 6.42 -4.89
N TYR A 194 16.29 5.70 -3.83
CA TYR A 194 15.42 6.22 -2.80
C TYR A 194 16.08 6.18 -1.43
N ASP A 195 16.04 7.30 -0.70
CA ASP A 195 16.68 7.44 0.61
C ASP A 195 15.97 6.60 1.67
N THR A 196 14.64 6.60 1.68
CA THR A 196 13.86 5.79 2.62
C THR A 196 12.72 5.05 1.92
N VAL A 197 12.40 3.87 2.45
CA VAL A 197 11.37 2.97 1.93
C VAL A 197 10.52 2.45 3.08
N SER A 198 9.21 2.63 3.00
CA SER A 198 8.22 2.03 3.92
C SER A 198 7.66 0.75 3.30
N ILE A 199 7.51 -0.33 4.08
CA ILE A 199 6.91 -1.59 3.65
C ILE A 199 5.86 -2.01 4.67
N CYS A 200 4.64 -2.37 4.22
CA CYS A 200 3.62 -2.92 5.09
C CYS A 200 3.66 -4.45 5.08
N PHE A 201 3.60 -5.04 6.28
CA PHE A 201 3.43 -6.49 6.45
C PHE A 201 1.96 -6.90 6.59
N SER A 202 1.10 -5.98 7.00
CA SER A 202 -0.32 -6.19 7.33
C SER A 202 -1.27 -6.07 6.13
N LYS A 203 -0.83 -6.49 4.94
CA LYS A 203 -1.59 -6.53 3.69
C LYS A 203 -1.41 -7.88 3.01
N GLY A 204 -1.02 -7.94 1.74
CA GLY A 204 -0.81 -9.19 0.98
C GLY A 204 0.14 -10.19 1.66
N LEU A 205 1.07 -9.73 2.51
CA LEU A 205 1.93 -10.58 3.33
C LEU A 205 1.19 -11.32 4.48
N GLY A 206 -0.02 -10.91 4.84
CA GLY A 206 -0.88 -11.62 5.79
C GLY A 206 -0.55 -11.44 7.27
N CYS A 207 0.36 -10.54 7.63
CA CYS A 207 0.68 -10.30 9.03
C CYS A 207 -0.46 -9.55 9.74
N PRO A 208 -0.67 -9.79 11.05
CA PRO A 208 -1.76 -9.16 11.80
C PRO A 208 -1.57 -7.65 11.98
N MET A 209 -0.34 -7.20 11.96
CA MET A 209 0.07 -5.79 12.04
C MET A 209 1.54 -5.65 11.65
N GLY A 210 1.99 -4.41 11.52
CA GLY A 210 3.39 -4.08 11.36
C GLY A 210 3.74 -3.53 9.98
N SER A 211 4.80 -2.76 10.02
CA SER A 211 5.46 -2.13 8.88
C SER A 211 6.93 -1.94 9.22
N ILE A 212 7.73 -1.53 8.26
CA ILE A 212 9.14 -1.24 8.48
C ILE A 212 9.56 -0.05 7.62
N LEU A 213 10.39 0.83 8.17
CA LEU A 213 11.09 1.86 7.43
C LEU A 213 12.55 1.46 7.24
N VAL A 214 13.07 1.62 6.04
CA VAL A 214 14.42 1.20 5.65
C VAL A 214 15.15 2.37 5.01
N GLY A 215 16.46 2.50 5.27
CA GLY A 215 17.29 3.58 4.71
C GLY A 215 18.72 3.53 5.20
N SER A 216 19.39 4.70 5.22
CA SER A 216 20.73 4.82 5.80
C SER A 216 20.68 4.66 7.33
N ALA A 217 21.81 4.31 7.93
CA ALA A 217 21.94 4.22 9.40
C ALA A 217 21.65 5.56 10.08
N GLU A 218 22.03 6.68 9.47
CA GLU A 218 21.77 8.04 9.95
C GLU A 218 20.26 8.33 9.94
N ASP A 219 19.59 8.09 8.82
CA ASP A 219 18.14 8.29 8.68
C ASP A 219 17.36 7.42 9.67
N MET A 220 17.78 6.16 9.85
CA MET A 220 17.12 5.24 10.78
C MET A 220 17.33 5.63 12.26
N ALA A 221 18.44 6.30 12.59
CA ALA A 221 18.62 6.88 13.93
C ALA A 221 17.60 8.00 14.21
N VAL A 222 17.28 8.84 13.20
CA VAL A 222 16.24 9.88 13.29
C VAL A 222 14.86 9.21 13.36
N ALA A 223 14.62 8.20 12.53
CA ALA A 223 13.36 7.46 12.47
C ALA A 223 13.03 6.78 13.81
N ARG A 224 14.00 6.19 14.53
CA ARG A 224 13.78 5.59 15.87
C ARG A 224 13.29 6.62 16.89
N ARG A 225 13.78 7.86 16.83
CA ARG A 225 13.29 8.95 17.69
C ARG A 225 11.84 9.33 17.32
N SER A 226 11.55 9.40 16.02
CA SER A 226 10.20 9.67 15.51
C SER A 226 9.23 8.56 15.89
N ARG A 227 9.63 7.27 15.80
CA ARG A 227 8.85 6.12 16.27
C ARG A 227 8.44 6.27 17.74
N LYS A 228 9.38 6.66 18.59
CA LYS A 228 9.11 6.89 20.02
C LYS A 228 8.12 8.03 20.23
N LEU A 229 8.33 9.14 19.53
CA LEU A 229 7.46 10.33 19.60
C LEU A 229 6.02 9.99 19.18
N PHE A 230 5.85 9.18 18.13
CA PHE A 230 4.54 8.76 17.61
C PHE A 230 3.89 7.62 18.41
N GLY A 231 4.49 7.19 19.53
CA GLY A 231 3.92 6.17 20.40
C GLY A 231 4.11 4.72 19.93
N GLY A 232 4.90 4.48 18.88
CA GLY A 232 5.10 3.15 18.28
C GLY A 232 6.34 2.40 18.75
N ALA A 233 7.04 2.88 19.77
CA ALA A 233 8.14 2.15 20.37
C ALA A 233 7.60 1.14 21.39
N LEU A 234 7.60 -0.13 21.01
CA LEU A 234 7.07 -1.23 21.79
C LEU A 234 8.15 -1.83 22.72
N ARG A 235 7.81 -2.87 23.47
CA ARG A 235 8.71 -3.63 24.34
C ARG A 235 9.06 -4.97 23.68
N GLN A 236 8.34 -6.02 23.93
CA GLN A 236 8.56 -7.36 23.39
C GLN A 236 7.91 -7.44 21.98
N ALA A 237 8.38 -6.62 21.05
CA ALA A 237 7.84 -6.52 19.71
C ALA A 237 8.14 -7.74 18.84
N GLY A 238 9.06 -8.60 19.25
CA GLY A 238 9.41 -9.85 18.59
C GLY A 238 8.21 -10.75 18.34
N ILE A 239 7.18 -10.73 19.22
CA ILE A 239 5.93 -11.46 19.01
C ILE A 239 5.29 -11.09 17.66
N VAL A 240 5.21 -9.81 17.33
CA VAL A 240 4.60 -9.39 16.06
C VAL A 240 5.59 -9.36 14.90
N ALA A 241 6.87 -9.12 15.18
CA ALA A 241 7.94 -9.16 14.18
C ALA A 241 8.13 -10.57 13.59
N ALA A 242 7.89 -11.63 14.38
CA ALA A 242 7.97 -13.02 13.93
C ALA A 242 7.01 -13.32 12.78
N ALA A 243 5.83 -12.71 12.77
CA ALA A 243 4.90 -12.81 11.63
C ALA A 243 5.53 -12.28 10.33
N ALA A 244 6.22 -11.13 10.43
CA ALA A 244 6.86 -10.51 9.27
C ALA A 244 8.08 -11.32 8.79
N VAL A 245 8.88 -11.88 9.70
CA VAL A 245 9.96 -12.80 9.35
C VAL A 245 9.41 -14.00 8.58
N TYR A 246 8.36 -14.66 9.12
CA TYR A 246 7.69 -15.77 8.45
C TYR A 246 7.17 -15.39 7.06
N ALA A 247 6.50 -14.24 6.96
CA ALA A 247 5.92 -13.78 5.71
C ALA A 247 6.97 -13.48 4.63
N LEU A 248 8.10 -12.91 5.01
CA LEU A 248 9.21 -12.66 4.08
C LEU A 248 9.81 -13.94 3.51
N ASP A 249 9.80 -15.03 4.29
CA ASP A 249 10.33 -16.32 3.85
C ASP A 249 9.31 -17.15 3.05
N HIS A 250 7.98 -16.92 3.21
CA HIS A 250 6.96 -17.82 2.69
C HIS A 250 5.85 -17.16 1.87
N HIS A 251 5.62 -15.84 2.00
CA HIS A 251 4.44 -15.20 1.41
C HIS A 251 4.75 -14.24 0.25
N VAL A 252 6.03 -13.96 -0.05
CA VAL A 252 6.37 -13.05 -1.15
C VAL A 252 6.04 -13.68 -2.50
N ASP A 253 6.58 -14.86 -2.78
CA ASP A 253 6.44 -15.49 -4.10
C ASP A 253 4.98 -15.87 -4.40
N ARG A 254 4.20 -16.24 -3.38
CA ARG A 254 2.79 -16.57 -3.54
C ARG A 254 1.90 -15.38 -3.97
N MET A 255 2.39 -14.15 -3.89
CA MET A 255 1.66 -12.99 -4.41
C MET A 255 1.37 -13.10 -5.91
N ALA A 256 2.13 -13.92 -6.64
CA ALA A 256 1.83 -14.25 -8.03
C ALA A 256 0.45 -14.93 -8.18
N ASP A 257 0.03 -15.74 -7.20
CA ASP A 257 -1.31 -16.36 -7.20
C ASP A 257 -2.40 -15.29 -7.00
N ASP A 258 -2.15 -14.28 -6.14
CA ASP A 258 -3.09 -13.16 -5.94
C ASP A 258 -3.27 -12.37 -7.24
N HIS A 259 -2.18 -12.10 -7.96
CA HIS A 259 -2.22 -11.41 -9.26
C HIS A 259 -2.95 -12.23 -10.32
N ALA A 260 -2.67 -13.54 -10.41
CA ALA A 260 -3.38 -14.43 -11.31
C ALA A 260 -4.89 -14.51 -11.00
N ASN A 261 -5.25 -14.50 -9.72
CA ASN A 261 -6.64 -14.46 -9.27
C ASN A 261 -7.31 -13.12 -9.60
N ALA A 262 -6.61 -11.99 -9.42
CA ALA A 262 -7.10 -10.67 -9.81
C ALA A 262 -7.39 -10.58 -11.31
N ARG A 263 -6.47 -11.09 -12.13
CA ARG A 263 -6.63 -11.14 -13.59
C ARG A 263 -7.84 -11.98 -13.99
N ALA A 264 -7.99 -13.17 -13.41
CA ALA A 264 -9.12 -14.03 -13.70
C ALA A 264 -10.47 -13.46 -13.27
N PHE A 265 -10.50 -12.76 -12.12
CA PHE A 265 -11.69 -12.03 -11.69
C PHE A 265 -12.06 -10.94 -12.70
N ALA A 266 -11.08 -10.17 -13.19
CA ALA A 266 -11.29 -9.14 -14.19
C ALA A 266 -11.78 -9.70 -15.53
N GLU A 267 -11.18 -10.79 -16.00
CA GLU A 267 -11.59 -11.50 -17.23
C GLU A 267 -13.05 -11.98 -17.12
N ALA A 268 -13.41 -12.58 -15.98
CA ALA A 268 -14.79 -13.04 -15.75
C ALA A 268 -15.78 -11.86 -15.64
N LEU A 269 -15.40 -10.74 -15.02
CA LEU A 269 -16.25 -9.55 -14.97
C LEU A 269 -16.49 -8.93 -16.34
N ALA A 270 -15.49 -8.95 -17.22
CA ALA A 270 -15.56 -8.39 -18.57
C ALA A 270 -16.57 -9.11 -19.48
N GLU A 271 -17.00 -10.33 -19.12
CA GLU A 271 -18.03 -11.09 -19.85
C GLU A 271 -19.46 -10.59 -19.59
N HIS A 272 -19.65 -9.71 -18.58
CA HIS A 272 -20.98 -9.22 -18.21
C HIS A 272 -21.29 -7.85 -18.80
N ASP A 273 -22.39 -7.74 -19.55
CA ASP A 273 -22.90 -6.46 -20.03
C ASP A 273 -23.15 -5.51 -18.85
N GLY A 274 -22.81 -4.22 -19.02
CA GLY A 274 -22.96 -3.20 -17.99
C GLY A 274 -21.79 -3.07 -17.02
N ILE A 275 -20.77 -3.93 -17.12
CA ILE A 275 -19.47 -3.80 -16.41
C ILE A 275 -18.42 -3.31 -17.39
N ARG A 276 -17.70 -2.26 -17.01
CA ARG A 276 -16.57 -1.72 -17.76
C ARG A 276 -15.27 -2.02 -17.02
N ILE A 277 -14.45 -2.87 -17.59
CA ILE A 277 -13.14 -3.25 -17.13
C ILE A 277 -12.29 -3.69 -18.32
N ASP A 278 -11.03 -3.25 -18.36
CA ASP A 278 -10.03 -3.87 -19.21
C ASP A 278 -9.19 -4.82 -18.35
N PRO A 279 -9.26 -6.14 -18.56
CA PRO A 279 -8.43 -7.07 -17.81
C PRO A 279 -6.93 -6.83 -18.00
N GLU A 280 -6.48 -6.28 -19.14
CA GLU A 280 -5.06 -5.95 -19.35
C GLU A 280 -4.55 -4.87 -18.40
N ASP A 281 -5.47 -4.05 -17.86
CA ASP A 281 -5.16 -3.03 -16.86
C ASP A 281 -4.95 -3.58 -15.45
N VAL A 282 -5.20 -4.87 -15.20
CA VAL A 282 -5.01 -5.51 -13.90
C VAL A 282 -3.62 -6.11 -13.80
N GLU A 283 -2.69 -5.36 -13.23
CA GLU A 283 -1.27 -5.73 -13.17
C GLU A 283 -0.83 -6.28 -11.80
N SER A 284 -1.65 -6.13 -10.76
CA SER A 284 -1.36 -6.63 -9.42
C SER A 284 -2.62 -7.23 -8.77
N ASN A 285 -2.70 -7.20 -7.45
CA ASN A 285 -3.83 -7.74 -6.69
C ASN A 285 -5.03 -6.78 -6.53
N LEU A 286 -4.96 -5.58 -7.10
CA LEU A 286 -6.06 -4.60 -7.05
C LEU A 286 -6.83 -4.58 -8.36
N VAL A 287 -8.15 -4.72 -8.27
CA VAL A 287 -9.06 -4.70 -9.42
C VAL A 287 -10.05 -3.56 -9.26
N PHE A 288 -10.04 -2.64 -10.22
CA PHE A 288 -11.02 -1.57 -10.31
C PHE A 288 -11.89 -1.80 -11.54
N PHE A 289 -13.19 -1.66 -11.37
CA PHE A 289 -14.17 -1.76 -12.44
C PHE A 289 -15.27 -0.74 -12.27
N GLU A 290 -15.91 -0.38 -13.36
CA GLU A 290 -17.02 0.55 -13.38
C GLU A 290 -18.31 -0.15 -13.83
N ILE A 291 -19.44 0.40 -13.40
CA ILE A 291 -20.76 -0.03 -13.85
C ILE A 291 -21.47 1.09 -14.61
N GLU A 292 -22.31 0.72 -15.56
CA GLU A 292 -23.14 1.67 -16.27
C GLU A 292 -24.08 2.40 -15.31
N PRO A 293 -24.29 3.73 -15.46
CA PRO A 293 -25.13 4.53 -14.55
C PRO A 293 -26.58 4.03 -14.42
N GLU A 294 -27.09 3.38 -15.46
CA GLU A 294 -28.44 2.84 -15.51
C GLU A 294 -28.67 1.68 -14.54
N ILE A 295 -27.58 1.00 -14.11
CA ILE A 295 -27.61 -0.09 -13.14
C ILE A 295 -27.85 0.45 -11.73
N GLY A 296 -27.27 1.63 -11.44
CA GLY A 296 -27.29 2.29 -10.13
C GLY A 296 -25.92 2.81 -9.73
N ASP A 297 -25.73 3.13 -8.45
CA ASP A 297 -24.44 3.55 -7.94
C ASP A 297 -23.60 2.38 -7.39
N ALA A 298 -22.31 2.60 -7.29
CA ALA A 298 -21.34 1.58 -6.81
C ALA A 298 -21.63 1.12 -5.37
N THR A 299 -22.18 2.00 -4.51
CA THR A 299 -22.50 1.66 -3.12
C THR A 299 -23.70 0.73 -3.05
N GLN A 300 -24.70 0.97 -3.91
CA GLN A 300 -25.86 0.09 -4.04
C GLN A 300 -25.46 -1.30 -4.54
N LEU A 301 -24.61 -1.36 -5.60
CA LEU A 301 -24.12 -2.65 -6.11
C LEU A 301 -23.28 -3.40 -5.07
N ALA A 302 -22.36 -2.73 -4.38
CA ALA A 302 -21.55 -3.34 -3.31
C ALA A 302 -22.43 -3.87 -2.17
N THR A 303 -23.52 -3.15 -1.82
CA THR A 303 -24.48 -3.60 -0.81
C THR A 303 -25.22 -4.85 -1.27
N LYS A 304 -25.71 -4.87 -2.52
CA LYS A 304 -26.38 -6.03 -3.09
C LYS A 304 -25.47 -7.25 -3.20
N ALA A 305 -24.22 -7.03 -3.64
CA ALA A 305 -23.23 -8.11 -3.70
C ALA A 305 -22.95 -8.71 -2.32
N LEU A 306 -22.88 -7.86 -1.27
CA LEU A 306 -22.71 -8.33 0.11
C LEU A 306 -23.89 -9.17 0.59
N GLU A 307 -25.13 -8.80 0.28
CA GLU A 307 -26.32 -9.60 0.58
C GLU A 307 -26.28 -10.97 -0.12
N MET A 308 -25.63 -11.04 -1.28
CA MET A 308 -25.44 -12.27 -2.04
C MET A 308 -24.14 -13.03 -1.71
N GLY A 309 -23.40 -12.59 -0.69
CA GLY A 309 -22.23 -13.28 -0.18
C GLY A 309 -20.90 -12.83 -0.73
N VAL A 310 -20.80 -11.66 -1.36
CA VAL A 310 -19.51 -11.08 -1.86
C VAL A 310 -19.30 -9.68 -1.31
N LYS A 311 -18.15 -9.44 -0.68
CA LYS A 311 -17.79 -8.14 -0.15
C LYS A 311 -16.74 -7.46 -1.03
N VAL A 312 -17.12 -6.38 -1.69
CA VAL A 312 -16.28 -5.43 -2.42
C VAL A 312 -16.51 -4.00 -1.91
N GLY A 313 -15.72 -3.04 -2.34
CA GLY A 313 -15.87 -1.64 -1.91
C GLY A 313 -16.22 -0.70 -3.05
N ALA A 314 -17.09 0.28 -2.79
CA ALA A 314 -17.28 1.42 -3.69
C ALA A 314 -16.08 2.37 -3.58
N SER A 315 -15.55 2.88 -4.69
CA SER A 315 -14.44 3.83 -4.76
C SER A 315 -14.74 5.09 -5.57
N GLY A 316 -15.98 5.24 -6.00
CA GLY A 316 -16.51 6.38 -6.74
C GLY A 316 -18.01 6.20 -6.96
N ALA A 317 -18.65 7.10 -7.66
CA ALA A 317 -20.10 7.03 -7.92
C ALA A 317 -20.51 5.72 -8.63
N HIS A 318 -19.73 5.31 -9.63
CA HIS A 318 -19.96 4.09 -10.42
C HIS A 318 -18.73 3.17 -10.45
N ARG A 319 -17.69 3.45 -9.67
CA ARG A 319 -16.44 2.71 -9.63
C ARG A 319 -16.36 1.86 -8.37
N LEU A 320 -16.08 0.57 -8.54
CA LEU A 320 -15.87 -0.37 -7.46
C LEU A 320 -14.39 -0.80 -7.41
N ARG A 321 -14.01 -1.31 -6.26
CA ARG A 321 -12.69 -1.89 -6.00
C ARG A 321 -12.83 -3.25 -5.35
N ALA A 322 -12.13 -4.22 -5.90
CA ALA A 322 -11.88 -5.52 -5.30
C ALA A 322 -10.37 -5.71 -5.08
N CYS A 323 -10.01 -6.63 -4.21
CA CYS A 323 -8.62 -6.97 -3.91
C CYS A 323 -8.52 -8.48 -3.67
N THR A 324 -7.64 -9.14 -4.39
CA THR A 324 -7.29 -10.54 -4.14
C THR A 324 -6.17 -10.64 -3.13
N HIS A 325 -6.18 -11.68 -2.33
CA HIS A 325 -5.24 -11.91 -1.25
C HIS A 325 -5.27 -13.37 -0.77
N LEU A 326 -4.38 -13.72 0.13
CA LEU A 326 -4.16 -15.10 0.58
C LEU A 326 -5.40 -15.84 1.14
N ASP A 327 -6.46 -15.13 1.54
CA ASP A 327 -7.67 -15.74 2.10
C ASP A 327 -8.78 -15.98 1.04
N VAL A 328 -8.51 -15.71 -0.25
CA VAL A 328 -9.43 -15.99 -1.35
C VAL A 328 -8.72 -16.78 -2.46
N ASP A 329 -9.32 -17.90 -2.83
CA ASP A 329 -8.79 -18.78 -3.88
C ASP A 329 -9.41 -18.51 -5.27
N ARG A 330 -8.94 -19.28 -6.26
CA ARG A 330 -9.39 -19.14 -7.65
C ARG A 330 -10.89 -19.43 -7.83
N GLU A 331 -11.43 -20.42 -7.15
CA GLU A 331 -12.84 -20.78 -7.25
C GLU A 331 -13.72 -19.67 -6.67
N GLN A 332 -13.34 -19.15 -5.52
CA GLN A 332 -14.03 -18.05 -4.87
C GLN A 332 -14.03 -16.75 -5.69
N VAL A 333 -12.92 -16.38 -6.35
CA VAL A 333 -12.89 -15.16 -7.17
C VAL A 333 -13.77 -15.30 -8.42
N LEU A 334 -13.85 -16.47 -9.03
CA LEU A 334 -14.75 -16.72 -10.16
C LEU A 334 -16.23 -16.74 -9.71
N GLU A 335 -16.52 -17.32 -8.56
CA GLU A 335 -17.85 -17.26 -7.93
C GLU A 335 -18.25 -15.81 -7.64
N ALA A 336 -17.32 -15.00 -7.09
CA ALA A 336 -17.56 -13.59 -6.81
C ALA A 336 -17.87 -12.79 -8.08
N ALA A 337 -17.15 -13.03 -9.18
CA ALA A 337 -17.44 -12.39 -10.47
C ALA A 337 -18.85 -12.75 -10.97
N ALA A 338 -19.23 -14.03 -10.92
CA ALA A 338 -20.55 -14.49 -11.32
C ALA A 338 -21.68 -13.89 -10.44
N ILE A 339 -21.44 -13.74 -9.14
CA ILE A 339 -22.40 -13.08 -8.22
C ILE A 339 -22.57 -11.60 -8.60
N ILE A 340 -21.47 -10.88 -8.80
CA ILE A 340 -21.50 -9.45 -9.20
C ILE A 340 -22.21 -9.30 -10.55
N GLY A 341 -21.93 -10.17 -11.54
CA GLY A 341 -22.62 -10.18 -12.83
C GLY A 341 -24.16 -10.31 -12.67
N ARG A 342 -24.62 -11.27 -11.86
CA ARG A 342 -26.04 -11.41 -11.54
C ARG A 342 -26.64 -10.18 -10.84
N CYS A 343 -25.86 -9.50 -9.99
CA CYS A 343 -26.31 -8.27 -9.36
C CYS A 343 -26.53 -7.16 -10.39
N VAL A 344 -25.61 -7.06 -11.37
CA VAL A 344 -25.69 -6.09 -12.48
C VAL A 344 -26.88 -6.38 -13.38
N GLU A 345 -27.05 -7.62 -13.83
CA GLU A 345 -28.20 -8.06 -14.68
C GLU A 345 -29.57 -7.80 -14.02
N ALA A 346 -29.66 -8.03 -12.71
CA ALA A 346 -30.91 -7.80 -11.98
C ALA A 346 -31.15 -6.31 -11.63
N GLY A 347 -30.16 -5.43 -11.84
CA GLY A 347 -30.17 -4.04 -11.37
C GLY A 347 -30.16 -3.94 -9.84
N VAL A 348 -29.83 -2.80 -9.27
CA VAL A 348 -29.75 -2.62 -7.81
C VAL A 348 -31.09 -2.21 -7.17
N GLY A 349 -32.08 -1.85 -7.96
CA GLY A 349 -33.42 -1.44 -7.47
C GLY A 349 -33.37 -0.20 -6.58
N ASP A 350 -34.28 -0.11 -5.62
CA ASP A 350 -34.39 1.00 -4.67
C ASP A 350 -33.53 0.82 -3.42
N LEU A 351 -32.43 0.03 -3.50
CA LEU A 351 -31.53 -0.19 -2.35
C LEU A 351 -30.87 1.11 -1.94
N VAL A 352 -30.87 1.38 -0.64
CA VAL A 352 -30.05 2.45 -0.06
C VAL A 352 -28.64 1.90 0.18
N GLY A 353 -27.68 2.35 -0.59
CA GLY A 353 -26.30 1.91 -0.48
C GLY A 353 -25.68 2.28 0.87
N SER A 354 -25.04 1.30 1.53
CA SER A 354 -24.32 1.49 2.79
C SER A 354 -22.86 1.01 2.75
N ALA A 355 -22.47 0.28 1.70
CA ALA A 355 -21.13 -0.30 1.58
C ALA A 355 -20.15 0.69 0.91
N THR A 356 -19.33 1.35 1.71
CA THR A 356 -18.26 2.24 1.21
C THR A 356 -16.95 1.47 1.09
N GLY A 357 -16.10 1.84 0.14
CA GLY A 357 -14.76 1.31 0.01
C GLY A 357 -13.78 1.88 1.05
N PRO A 358 -12.65 1.22 1.32
CA PRO A 358 -11.68 1.69 2.31
C PRO A 358 -11.01 3.02 1.95
N TYR A 359 -11.11 3.42 0.69
CA TYR A 359 -10.52 4.65 0.13
C TYR A 359 -11.55 5.49 -0.64
N SER A 360 -12.85 5.35 -0.31
CA SER A 360 -13.87 6.20 -0.89
C SER A 360 -13.62 7.65 -0.49
N ARG A 361 -13.56 8.53 -1.49
CA ARG A 361 -13.61 9.98 -1.27
C ARG A 361 -15.09 10.32 -1.12
N GLY A 362 -15.50 10.80 0.05
CA GLY A 362 -16.87 11.22 0.34
C GLY A 362 -17.35 12.35 -0.55
#